data_12c9a707f08083690436c3654f6c5022
#
_entry.id   12c9a707f08083690436c3654f6c5022
#
_cell.length_a   1.000
_cell.length_b   1.000
_cell.length_c   1.000
_cell.angle_alpha   90.00
_cell.angle_beta   90.00
_cell.angle_gamma   90.00
#
_symmetry.space_group_name_H-M   'P 1'
#
loop_
_entity.id
_entity.type
_entity.pdbx_description
1 polymer ?
#
loop_
_entity_poly.entity_id
_entity_poly.type
_entity_poly.pdbx_seq_one_letter_code
_entity_poly.pdbx_strand_id
1 'polypeptide(L)'
;MSVTLADYRAAVRTPGAALPVAGSALGRLPIAMYGLAVLLYVQRTTGSFASAGLVSAGILVGMSVGAVAQGRIMDRRGPAVLLLVVAALFATTSALLLVLIATDRPVGVLVAAAALSGAAMPALPGASRSLWTALLPPGPRREAGYGYEAISLEVFFILGPAVAAFLVTAPWPGTGAVVAIAAMVVGTVVFACSPAVRAVRGSVRAGRRSLLGVLSRPGLRIVALASLGFGVVIGSVEVGVPAVTAAAGSAALGGMLLSAWSVTSVLGGIGYAARPWPRPLHLRLPVLLVGFALVVGGMAAAAATGSVLVTALVMLLAGALITPQTTAHSVAIDVVVDERSGTEAFGWVVTAATVGIAAGQSLAGVVVEAVGPQAAFLVGGAGGVLLAAVVWLGKAAVRAEPAEVSERLAGSPAAP
;
A
#
# COMPACT_ATOMS: atom_id res chain seq x y z
N MET A 1 -14.17 24.51 -0.49
CA MET A 1 -14.34 24.84 0.97
C MET A 1 -13.32 24.04 1.74
N SER A 2 -12.56 24.66 2.66
CA SER A 2 -11.54 23.96 3.45
C SER A 2 -12.20 23.08 4.53
N VAL A 3 -11.81 21.82 4.61
CA VAL A 3 -12.25 20.88 5.67
C VAL A 3 -11.65 21.31 7.01
N THR A 4 -12.47 21.42 8.04
CA THR A 4 -12.09 21.87 9.39
C THR A 4 -12.01 20.70 10.38
N LEU A 5 -11.34 20.89 11.51
CA LEU A 5 -11.31 19.90 12.60
C LEU A 5 -12.72 19.59 13.14
N ALA A 6 -13.62 20.57 13.09
CA ALA A 6 -15.03 20.39 13.45
C ALA A 6 -15.75 19.41 12.50
N ASP A 7 -15.42 19.42 11.19
CA ASP A 7 -16.00 18.50 10.22
C ASP A 7 -15.52 17.06 10.47
N TYR A 8 -14.25 16.84 10.81
CA TYR A 8 -13.73 15.52 11.22
C TYR A 8 -14.48 14.98 12.44
N ARG A 9 -14.62 15.81 13.49
CA ARG A 9 -15.35 15.44 14.70
C ARG A 9 -16.81 15.14 14.41
N ALA A 10 -17.46 15.94 13.56
CA ALA A 10 -18.84 15.74 13.16
C ALA A 10 -19.04 14.47 12.32
N ALA A 11 -18.12 14.17 11.39
CA ALA A 11 -18.14 12.95 10.59
C ALA A 11 -18.08 11.70 11.48
N VAL A 12 -17.08 11.60 12.36
CA VAL A 12 -16.89 10.43 13.25
C VAL A 12 -18.04 10.29 14.27
N ARG A 13 -18.67 11.40 14.68
CA ARG A 13 -19.82 11.42 15.60
C ARG A 13 -21.18 11.25 14.92
N THR A 14 -21.21 11.05 13.60
CA THR A 14 -22.45 10.77 12.88
C THR A 14 -23.13 9.53 13.47
N PRO A 15 -24.46 9.58 13.74
CA PRO A 15 -25.19 8.42 14.24
C PRO A 15 -24.98 7.19 13.35
N GLY A 16 -24.60 6.07 13.96
CA GLY A 16 -24.28 4.84 13.24
C GLY A 16 -22.86 4.72 12.71
N ALA A 17 -22.00 5.76 12.80
CA ALA A 17 -20.61 5.70 12.33
C ALA A 17 -19.64 5.05 13.34
N ALA A 18 -19.87 5.19 14.64
CA ALA A 18 -18.91 4.79 15.68
C ALA A 18 -18.47 3.32 15.59
N LEU A 19 -19.40 2.39 15.46
CA LEU A 19 -19.12 0.96 15.42
C LEU A 19 -18.33 0.57 14.15
N PRO A 20 -18.76 0.95 12.92
CA PRO A 20 -18.00 0.63 11.73
C PRO A 20 -16.64 1.36 11.66
N VAL A 21 -16.52 2.57 12.20
CA VAL A 21 -15.24 3.29 12.29
C VAL A 21 -14.27 2.52 13.18
N ALA A 22 -14.69 2.07 14.37
CA ALA A 22 -13.85 1.27 15.26
C ALA A 22 -13.48 -0.08 14.64
N GLY A 23 -14.45 -0.78 14.03
CA GLY A 23 -14.19 -2.05 13.33
C GLY A 23 -13.22 -1.88 12.15
N SER A 24 -13.43 -0.85 11.33
CA SER A 24 -12.54 -0.53 10.22
C SER A 24 -11.13 -0.16 10.69
N ALA A 25 -11.00 0.62 11.76
CA ALA A 25 -9.70 0.98 12.33
C ALA A 25 -8.94 -0.27 12.81
N LEU A 26 -9.59 -1.14 13.57
CA LEU A 26 -8.97 -2.40 14.04
C LEU A 26 -8.58 -3.31 12.86
N GLY A 27 -9.44 -3.46 11.86
CA GLY A 27 -9.19 -4.32 10.69
C GLY A 27 -8.17 -3.75 9.69
N ARG A 28 -7.75 -2.49 9.81
CA ARG A 28 -6.73 -1.89 8.92
C ARG A 28 -5.31 -2.04 9.44
N LEU A 29 -5.11 -2.10 10.75
CA LEU A 29 -3.78 -2.32 11.31
C LEU A 29 -3.08 -3.54 10.68
N PRO A 30 -3.76 -4.68 10.46
CA PRO A 30 -3.17 -5.85 9.80
C PRO A 30 -2.73 -5.64 8.35
N ILE A 31 -3.28 -4.68 7.63
CA ILE A 31 -2.89 -4.40 6.23
C ILE A 31 -1.38 -4.09 6.15
N ALA A 32 -0.88 -3.30 7.10
CA ALA A 32 0.54 -2.95 7.17
C ALA A 32 1.38 -3.91 8.01
N MET A 33 0.74 -4.81 8.77
CA MET A 33 1.40 -5.70 9.73
C MET A 33 1.56 -7.13 9.22
N TYR A 34 0.53 -7.68 8.53
CA TYR A 34 0.44 -9.10 8.22
C TYR A 34 1.56 -9.58 7.29
N GLY A 35 1.81 -8.84 6.19
CA GLY A 35 2.88 -9.18 5.24
C GLY A 35 4.25 -9.27 5.90
N LEU A 36 4.60 -8.27 6.72
CA LEU A 36 5.87 -8.25 7.45
C LEU A 36 5.92 -9.35 8.52
N ALA A 37 4.83 -9.56 9.26
CA ALA A 37 4.77 -10.61 10.28
C ALA A 37 4.98 -12.01 9.68
N VAL A 38 4.37 -12.30 8.53
CA VAL A 38 4.58 -13.56 7.79
C VAL A 38 6.00 -13.64 7.24
N LEU A 39 6.53 -12.56 6.66
CA LEU A 39 7.91 -12.51 6.15
C LEU A 39 8.90 -12.87 7.26
N LEU A 40 8.78 -12.23 8.41
CA LEU A 40 9.67 -12.49 9.56
C LEU A 40 9.48 -13.90 10.13
N TYR A 41 8.25 -14.43 10.12
CA TYR A 41 7.97 -15.78 10.57
C TYR A 41 8.62 -16.83 9.64
N VAL A 42 8.45 -16.70 8.33
CA VAL A 42 9.10 -17.58 7.34
C VAL A 42 10.61 -17.51 7.47
N GLN A 43 11.19 -16.31 7.54
CA GLN A 43 12.63 -16.11 7.70
C GLN A 43 13.17 -16.79 8.97
N ARG A 44 12.46 -16.64 10.10
CA ARG A 44 12.87 -17.26 11.35
C ARG A 44 12.77 -18.80 11.35
N THR A 45 11.79 -19.35 10.63
CA THR A 45 11.55 -20.79 10.57
C THR A 45 12.48 -21.47 9.55
N THR A 46 12.66 -20.86 8.37
CA THR A 46 13.44 -21.45 7.26
C THR A 46 14.89 -20.99 7.20
N GLY A 47 15.22 -19.87 7.87
CA GLY A 47 16.51 -19.19 7.72
C GLY A 47 16.68 -18.44 6.39
N SER A 48 15.71 -18.50 5.46
CA SER A 48 15.79 -18.02 4.09
C SER A 48 15.01 -16.73 3.87
N PHE A 49 15.69 -15.65 3.49
CA PHE A 49 15.07 -14.41 3.03
C PHE A 49 14.47 -14.54 1.62
N ALA A 50 15.00 -15.45 0.78
CA ALA A 50 14.42 -15.76 -0.52
C ALA A 50 13.02 -16.35 -0.37
N SER A 51 12.87 -17.36 0.48
CA SER A 51 11.56 -17.95 0.80
C SER A 51 10.61 -16.92 1.41
N ALA A 52 11.10 -16.11 2.35
CA ALA A 52 10.32 -15.07 3.01
C ALA A 52 9.80 -14.01 2.03
N GLY A 53 10.66 -13.52 1.13
CA GLY A 53 10.30 -12.55 0.09
C GLY A 53 9.28 -13.11 -0.91
N LEU A 54 9.45 -14.37 -1.36
CA LEU A 54 8.52 -15.04 -2.26
C LEU A 54 7.14 -15.23 -1.62
N VAL A 55 7.09 -15.66 -0.36
CA VAL A 55 5.82 -15.85 0.37
C VAL A 55 5.10 -14.51 0.59
N SER A 56 5.84 -13.46 0.98
CA SER A 56 5.29 -12.11 1.14
C SER A 56 4.76 -11.57 -0.20
N ALA A 57 5.49 -11.75 -1.29
CA ALA A 57 5.04 -11.42 -2.63
C ALA A 57 3.76 -12.17 -3.03
N GLY A 58 3.63 -13.44 -2.66
CA GLY A 58 2.41 -14.22 -2.83
C GLY A 58 1.20 -13.57 -2.17
N ILE A 59 1.34 -13.11 -0.92
CA ILE A 59 0.27 -12.37 -0.20
C ILE A 59 -0.14 -11.13 -0.99
N LEU A 60 0.81 -10.31 -1.47
CA LEU A 60 0.54 -9.07 -2.18
C LEU A 60 -0.18 -9.30 -3.51
N VAL A 61 0.26 -10.29 -4.29
CA VAL A 61 -0.39 -10.67 -5.55
C VAL A 61 -1.81 -11.15 -5.28
N GLY A 62 -1.99 -12.02 -4.30
CA GLY A 62 -3.30 -12.49 -3.86
C GLY A 62 -4.21 -11.34 -3.44
N MET A 63 -3.72 -10.43 -2.61
CA MET A 63 -4.45 -9.26 -2.13
C MET A 63 -4.92 -8.37 -3.30
N SER A 64 -4.08 -8.14 -4.29
CA SER A 64 -4.43 -7.34 -5.46
C SER A 64 -5.58 -7.96 -6.27
N VAL A 65 -5.53 -9.27 -6.52
CA VAL A 65 -6.60 -10.00 -7.23
C VAL A 65 -7.88 -10.05 -6.39
N GLY A 66 -7.74 -10.34 -5.09
CA GLY A 66 -8.83 -10.43 -4.14
C GLY A 66 -9.58 -9.12 -3.98
N ALA A 67 -8.87 -8.00 -3.86
CA ALA A 67 -9.47 -6.67 -3.70
C ALA A 67 -10.37 -6.28 -4.90
N VAL A 68 -9.92 -6.57 -6.12
CA VAL A 68 -10.72 -6.33 -7.34
C VAL A 68 -11.97 -7.21 -7.38
N ALA A 69 -11.83 -8.50 -7.06
CA ALA A 69 -12.97 -9.43 -7.04
C ALA A 69 -13.99 -9.04 -5.96
N GLN A 70 -13.52 -8.77 -4.74
CA GLN A 70 -14.35 -8.34 -3.62
C GLN A 70 -15.06 -7.02 -3.92
N GLY A 71 -14.36 -6.02 -4.47
CA GLY A 71 -14.95 -4.74 -4.84
C GLY A 71 -16.14 -4.91 -5.78
N ARG A 72 -15.99 -5.72 -6.83
CA ARG A 72 -17.08 -5.99 -7.79
C ARG A 72 -18.28 -6.69 -7.16
N ILE A 73 -18.04 -7.62 -6.23
CA ILE A 73 -19.12 -8.33 -5.55
C ILE A 73 -19.81 -7.38 -4.55
N MET A 74 -19.04 -6.55 -3.82
CA MET A 74 -19.62 -5.54 -2.92
C MET A 74 -20.48 -4.53 -3.66
N ASP A 75 -20.06 -4.07 -4.84
CA ASP A 75 -20.84 -3.15 -5.67
C ASP A 75 -22.19 -3.75 -6.09
N ARG A 76 -22.26 -5.07 -6.31
CA ARG A 76 -23.47 -5.76 -6.74
C ARG A 76 -24.37 -6.22 -5.61
N ARG A 77 -23.79 -6.72 -4.52
CA ARG A 77 -24.53 -7.42 -3.43
C ARG A 77 -24.50 -6.69 -2.09
N GLY A 78 -23.73 -5.60 -2.00
CA GLY A 78 -23.43 -4.92 -0.75
C GLY A 78 -22.27 -5.58 0.02
N PRO A 79 -21.66 -4.86 0.98
CA PRO A 79 -20.42 -5.29 1.64
C PRO A 79 -20.64 -6.32 2.78
N ALA A 80 -21.74 -6.25 3.53
CA ALA A 80 -21.86 -6.93 4.81
C ALA A 80 -21.62 -8.45 4.77
N VAL A 81 -22.39 -9.19 3.94
CA VAL A 81 -22.28 -10.65 3.86
C VAL A 81 -20.96 -11.09 3.24
N LEU A 82 -20.51 -10.39 2.18
CA LEU A 82 -19.23 -10.71 1.55
C LEU A 82 -18.08 -10.59 2.55
N LEU A 83 -18.03 -9.49 3.32
CA LEU A 83 -16.97 -9.27 4.29
C LEU A 83 -16.91 -10.35 5.36
N LEU A 84 -18.06 -10.87 5.82
CA LEU A 84 -18.09 -12.00 6.76
C LEU A 84 -17.55 -13.29 6.14
N VAL A 85 -17.91 -13.57 4.88
CA VAL A 85 -17.41 -14.74 4.16
C VAL A 85 -15.90 -14.65 3.95
N VAL A 86 -15.40 -13.51 3.46
CA VAL A 86 -13.96 -13.37 3.22
C VAL A 86 -13.15 -13.29 4.52
N ALA A 87 -13.72 -12.80 5.62
CA ALA A 87 -13.08 -12.87 6.94
C ALA A 87 -12.89 -14.30 7.41
N ALA A 88 -13.90 -15.17 7.22
CA ALA A 88 -13.79 -16.60 7.52
C ALA A 88 -12.77 -17.29 6.61
N LEU A 89 -12.79 -16.99 5.30
CA LEU A 89 -11.81 -17.51 4.35
C LEU A 89 -10.39 -17.02 4.68
N PHE A 90 -10.22 -15.76 5.05
CA PHE A 90 -8.93 -15.23 5.48
C PHE A 90 -8.41 -15.93 6.73
N ALA A 91 -9.27 -16.11 7.74
CA ALA A 91 -8.90 -16.84 8.95
C ALA A 91 -8.43 -18.26 8.64
N THR A 92 -9.17 -19.00 7.82
CA THR A 92 -8.85 -20.41 7.49
C THR A 92 -7.62 -20.54 6.61
N THR A 93 -7.49 -19.73 5.54
CA THR A 93 -6.34 -19.77 4.65
C THR A 93 -5.06 -19.26 5.32
N SER A 94 -5.17 -18.25 6.18
CA SER A 94 -4.02 -17.77 6.96
C SER A 94 -3.60 -18.77 8.04
N ALA A 95 -4.54 -19.41 8.76
CA ALA A 95 -4.21 -20.48 9.68
C ALA A 95 -3.53 -21.66 8.98
N LEU A 96 -4.03 -22.05 7.81
CA LEU A 96 -3.39 -23.06 6.97
C LEU A 96 -1.95 -22.64 6.59
N LEU A 97 -1.74 -21.39 6.16
CA LEU A 97 -0.40 -20.89 5.85
C LEU A 97 0.53 -21.00 7.06
N LEU A 98 0.09 -20.59 8.26
CA LEU A 98 0.90 -20.69 9.48
C LEU A 98 1.29 -22.14 9.81
N VAL A 99 0.35 -23.09 9.65
CA VAL A 99 0.62 -24.52 9.84
C VAL A 99 1.62 -25.04 8.80
N LEU A 100 1.50 -24.66 7.53
CA LEU A 100 2.40 -25.04 6.47
C LEU A 100 3.83 -24.51 6.70
N ILE A 101 3.97 -23.29 7.22
CA ILE A 101 5.25 -22.71 7.61
C ILE A 101 5.84 -23.52 8.79
N ALA A 102 5.04 -23.77 9.83
CA ALA A 102 5.49 -24.53 11.01
C ALA A 102 5.89 -25.97 10.70
N THR A 103 5.37 -26.57 9.63
CA THR A 103 5.68 -27.93 9.17
C THR A 103 6.71 -27.99 8.05
N ASP A 104 7.42 -26.88 7.80
CA ASP A 104 8.52 -26.74 6.84
C ASP A 104 8.18 -27.29 5.43
N ARG A 105 7.04 -26.84 4.90
CA ARG A 105 6.58 -27.25 3.57
C ARG A 105 7.36 -26.54 2.46
N PRO A 106 7.48 -27.15 1.27
CA PRO A 106 8.17 -26.56 0.14
C PRO A 106 7.70 -25.14 -0.17
N VAL A 107 8.61 -24.24 -0.52
CA VAL A 107 8.33 -22.81 -0.74
C VAL A 107 7.19 -22.56 -1.74
N GLY A 108 7.08 -23.37 -2.81
CA GLY A 108 5.98 -23.25 -3.77
C GLY A 108 4.59 -23.45 -3.14
N VAL A 109 4.47 -24.37 -2.16
CA VAL A 109 3.24 -24.59 -1.39
C VAL A 109 2.95 -23.39 -0.49
N LEU A 110 3.99 -22.85 0.16
CA LEU A 110 3.86 -21.66 1.01
C LEU A 110 3.42 -20.44 0.19
N VAL A 111 3.99 -20.23 -1.00
CA VAL A 111 3.61 -19.13 -1.91
C VAL A 111 2.16 -19.26 -2.37
N ALA A 112 1.72 -20.47 -2.75
CA ALA A 112 0.33 -20.68 -3.15
C ALA A 112 -0.66 -20.43 -1.99
N ALA A 113 -0.35 -20.94 -0.78
CA ALA A 113 -1.14 -20.69 0.42
C ALA A 113 -1.17 -19.20 0.80
N ALA A 114 -0.03 -18.51 0.66
CA ALA A 114 0.10 -17.08 0.89
C ALA A 114 -0.74 -16.27 -0.10
N ALA A 115 -0.73 -16.65 -1.39
CA ALA A 115 -1.58 -16.01 -2.41
C ALA A 115 -3.08 -16.21 -2.11
N LEU A 116 -3.49 -17.40 -1.67
CA LEU A 116 -4.87 -17.65 -1.24
C LEU A 116 -5.25 -16.82 -0.02
N SER A 117 -4.37 -16.73 0.98
CA SER A 117 -4.58 -15.90 2.16
C SER A 117 -4.71 -14.42 1.78
N GLY A 118 -3.80 -13.90 0.93
CA GLY A 118 -3.89 -12.54 0.41
C GLY A 118 -5.19 -12.27 -0.35
N ALA A 119 -5.61 -13.20 -1.22
CA ALA A 119 -6.87 -13.06 -1.99
C ALA A 119 -8.12 -13.04 -1.09
N ALA A 120 -8.07 -13.74 0.03
CA ALA A 120 -9.12 -13.76 1.03
C ALA A 120 -9.06 -12.55 2.01
N MET A 121 -8.00 -11.73 2.01
CA MET A 121 -7.90 -10.58 2.90
C MET A 121 -9.04 -9.59 2.66
N PRO A 122 -9.83 -9.23 3.71
CA PRO A 122 -10.98 -8.35 3.57
C PRO A 122 -10.62 -6.96 3.02
N ALA A 123 -11.28 -6.54 1.94
CA ALA A 123 -11.08 -5.23 1.31
C ALA A 123 -11.78 -4.09 2.08
N LEU A 124 -11.46 -3.95 3.36
CA LEU A 124 -12.05 -2.96 4.28
C LEU A 124 -11.93 -1.51 3.82
N PRO A 125 -10.79 -1.03 3.26
CA PRO A 125 -10.67 0.36 2.84
C PRO A 125 -11.73 0.77 1.82
N GLY A 126 -12.00 -0.08 0.83
CA GLY A 126 -13.05 0.15 -0.17
C GLY A 126 -14.45 0.16 0.43
N ALA A 127 -14.75 -0.80 1.31
CA ALA A 127 -16.03 -0.90 1.98
C ALA A 127 -16.29 0.30 2.91
N SER A 128 -15.28 0.75 3.66
CA SER A 128 -15.40 1.91 4.55
C SER A 128 -15.59 3.21 3.78
N ARG A 129 -14.90 3.37 2.65
CA ARG A 129 -15.12 4.54 1.78
C ARG A 129 -16.54 4.60 1.23
N SER A 130 -17.12 3.46 0.83
CA SER A 130 -18.51 3.39 0.37
C SER A 130 -19.51 3.69 1.49
N LEU A 131 -19.19 3.35 2.73
CA LEU A 131 -20.01 3.67 3.89
C LEU A 131 -20.11 5.18 4.13
N TRP A 132 -19.01 5.93 4.02
CA TRP A 132 -19.05 7.39 4.14
C TRP A 132 -19.96 8.04 3.09
N THR A 133 -19.96 7.46 1.87
CA THR A 133 -20.87 7.92 0.81
C THR A 133 -22.35 7.68 1.16
N ALA A 134 -22.65 6.59 1.86
CA ALA A 134 -24.00 6.25 2.27
C ALA A 134 -24.46 7.04 3.52
N LEU A 135 -23.56 7.33 4.46
CA LEU A 135 -23.88 8.00 5.72
C LEU A 135 -23.96 9.52 5.60
N LEU A 136 -23.19 10.13 4.70
CA LEU A 136 -23.03 11.58 4.63
C LEU A 136 -23.39 12.12 3.25
N PRO A 137 -24.14 13.21 3.16
CA PRO A 137 -24.37 13.91 1.90
C PRO A 137 -23.05 14.48 1.36
N PRO A 138 -22.97 14.79 0.04
CA PRO A 138 -21.81 15.51 -0.51
C PRO A 138 -21.52 16.79 0.25
N GLY A 139 -20.24 17.06 0.56
CA GLY A 139 -19.82 18.25 1.27
C GLY A 139 -18.67 18.01 2.26
N PRO A 140 -18.28 19.04 3.04
CA PRO A 140 -17.07 19.03 3.89
C PRO A 140 -17.00 17.86 4.88
N ARG A 141 -18.15 17.43 5.43
CA ARG A 141 -18.20 16.29 6.36
C ARG A 141 -17.86 14.96 5.69
N ARG A 142 -18.32 14.72 4.44
CA ARG A 142 -17.96 13.52 3.67
C ARG A 142 -16.49 13.54 3.29
N GLU A 143 -15.97 14.71 2.90
CA GLU A 143 -14.55 14.90 2.63
C GLU A 143 -13.70 14.66 3.88
N ALA A 144 -14.16 15.10 5.05
CA ALA A 144 -13.53 14.79 6.34
C ALA A 144 -13.53 13.27 6.62
N GLY A 145 -14.62 12.55 6.30
CA GLY A 145 -14.66 11.09 6.38
C GLY A 145 -13.59 10.41 5.52
N TYR A 146 -13.41 10.87 4.27
CA TYR A 146 -12.34 10.37 3.40
C TYR A 146 -10.94 10.74 3.91
N GLY A 147 -10.78 11.95 4.47
CA GLY A 147 -9.54 12.37 5.11
C GLY A 147 -9.19 11.50 6.33
N TYR A 148 -10.18 11.15 7.16
CA TYR A 148 -10.00 10.18 8.26
C TYR A 148 -9.48 8.84 7.76
N GLU A 149 -10.03 8.33 6.64
CA GLU A 149 -9.57 7.10 6.02
C GLU A 149 -8.08 7.14 5.65
N ALA A 150 -7.67 8.24 5.00
CA ALA A 150 -6.28 8.43 4.59
C ALA A 150 -5.34 8.56 5.81
N ILE A 151 -5.68 9.40 6.78
CA ILE A 151 -4.88 9.60 7.99
C ILE A 151 -4.75 8.30 8.80
N SER A 152 -5.86 7.56 8.95
CA SER A 152 -5.83 6.29 9.69
C SER A 152 -4.93 5.26 9.03
N LEU A 153 -4.90 5.21 7.70
CA LEU A 153 -4.02 4.30 6.97
C LEU A 153 -2.54 4.62 7.22
N GLU A 154 -2.16 5.91 7.17
CA GLU A 154 -0.79 6.35 7.48
C GLU A 154 -0.39 5.98 8.92
N VAL A 155 -1.29 6.18 9.90
CA VAL A 155 -1.04 5.77 11.29
C VAL A 155 -0.78 4.27 11.39
N PHE A 156 -1.53 3.45 10.64
CA PHE A 156 -1.34 2.00 10.67
C PHE A 156 -0.09 1.55 9.93
N PHE A 157 0.36 2.26 8.90
CA PHE A 157 1.66 2.01 8.29
C PHE A 157 2.84 2.38 9.20
N ILE A 158 2.63 3.30 10.17
CA ILE A 158 3.60 3.58 11.23
C ILE A 158 3.57 2.47 12.30
N LEU A 159 2.39 2.11 12.78
CA LEU A 159 2.24 1.17 13.91
C LEU A 159 2.42 -0.29 13.50
N GLY A 160 1.95 -0.69 12.33
CA GLY A 160 1.93 -2.10 11.89
C GLY A 160 3.29 -2.77 11.89
N PRO A 161 4.31 -2.22 11.21
CA PRO A 161 5.65 -2.79 11.20
C PRO A 161 6.29 -2.86 12.58
N ALA A 162 6.09 -1.85 13.47
CA ALA A 162 6.59 -1.87 14.82
C ALA A 162 5.96 -3.00 15.64
N VAL A 163 4.63 -3.15 15.57
CA VAL A 163 3.92 -4.22 16.27
C VAL A 163 4.34 -5.58 15.75
N ALA A 164 4.47 -5.77 14.42
CA ALA A 164 4.93 -7.02 13.83
C ALA A 164 6.33 -7.40 14.33
N ALA A 165 7.27 -6.45 14.33
CA ALA A 165 8.64 -6.67 14.75
C ALA A 165 8.76 -6.90 16.27
N PHE A 166 7.94 -6.24 17.07
CA PHE A 166 7.89 -6.52 18.50
C PHE A 166 7.38 -7.93 18.77
N LEU A 167 6.28 -8.34 18.11
CA LEU A 167 5.67 -9.64 18.33
C LEU A 167 6.49 -10.82 17.78
N VAL A 168 7.40 -10.60 16.81
CA VAL A 168 8.30 -11.65 16.34
C VAL A 168 9.35 -12.06 17.40
N THR A 169 9.57 -11.21 18.42
CA THR A 169 10.44 -11.55 19.55
C THR A 169 9.77 -12.45 20.60
N ALA A 170 8.46 -12.71 20.47
CA ALA A 170 7.73 -13.63 21.32
C ALA A 170 8.32 -15.07 21.19
N PRO A 171 8.07 -15.97 22.18
CA PRO A 171 8.57 -17.32 22.17
C PRO A 171 8.23 -18.09 20.88
N TRP A 172 7.08 -17.80 20.28
CA TRP A 172 6.72 -18.34 18.96
C TRP A 172 6.73 -17.22 17.91
N PRO A 173 7.57 -17.31 16.86
CA PRO A 173 7.72 -16.23 15.87
C PRO A 173 6.46 -15.92 15.06
N GLY A 174 5.48 -16.85 15.00
CA GLY A 174 4.19 -16.66 14.33
C GLY A 174 3.19 -15.77 15.09
N THR A 175 3.49 -15.36 16.34
CA THR A 175 2.59 -14.58 17.20
C THR A 175 2.12 -13.30 16.50
N GLY A 176 3.01 -12.59 15.81
CA GLY A 176 2.66 -11.38 15.07
C GLY A 176 1.61 -11.62 13.98
N ALA A 177 1.74 -12.72 13.25
CA ALA A 177 0.78 -13.10 12.21
C ALA A 177 -0.59 -13.48 12.81
N VAL A 178 -0.63 -14.21 13.93
CA VAL A 178 -1.88 -14.55 14.63
C VAL A 178 -2.59 -13.29 15.12
N VAL A 179 -1.87 -12.35 15.73
CA VAL A 179 -2.44 -11.08 16.19
C VAL A 179 -3.01 -10.29 15.02
N ALA A 180 -2.30 -10.26 13.87
CA ALA A 180 -2.79 -9.61 12.67
C ALA A 180 -4.06 -10.28 12.13
N ILE A 181 -4.10 -11.62 12.06
CA ILE A 181 -5.29 -12.36 11.63
C ILE A 181 -6.47 -12.06 12.56
N ALA A 182 -6.27 -12.14 13.87
CA ALA A 182 -7.31 -11.89 14.85
C ALA A 182 -7.87 -10.47 14.75
N ALA A 183 -6.99 -9.45 14.65
CA ALA A 183 -7.39 -8.05 14.51
C ALA A 183 -8.16 -7.81 13.19
N MET A 184 -7.72 -8.42 12.07
CA MET A 184 -8.44 -8.35 10.79
C MET A 184 -9.84 -8.97 10.89
N VAL A 185 -9.93 -10.17 11.42
CA VAL A 185 -11.20 -10.90 11.53
C VAL A 185 -12.17 -10.17 12.46
N VAL A 186 -11.73 -9.83 13.68
CA VAL A 186 -12.56 -9.11 14.65
C VAL A 186 -12.99 -7.74 14.10
N GLY A 187 -12.05 -6.98 13.56
CA GLY A 187 -12.35 -5.67 12.97
C GLY A 187 -13.35 -5.78 11.81
N THR A 188 -13.18 -6.78 10.93
CA THR A 188 -14.09 -7.01 9.80
C THR A 188 -15.49 -7.45 10.29
N VAL A 189 -15.57 -8.33 11.27
CA VAL A 189 -16.85 -8.76 11.84
C VAL A 189 -17.59 -7.60 12.50
N VAL A 190 -16.91 -6.81 13.32
CA VAL A 190 -17.48 -5.60 13.95
C VAL A 190 -17.98 -4.62 12.88
N PHE A 191 -17.18 -4.37 11.83
CA PHE A 191 -17.55 -3.51 10.71
C PHE A 191 -18.80 -4.07 9.99
N ALA A 192 -18.76 -5.32 9.53
CA ALA A 192 -19.79 -5.92 8.70
C ALA A 192 -21.12 -6.14 9.47
N CYS A 193 -21.05 -6.39 10.79
CA CYS A 193 -22.22 -6.55 11.65
C CYS A 193 -22.86 -5.22 12.05
N SER A 194 -22.23 -4.07 11.78
CA SER A 194 -22.82 -2.77 12.11
C SER A 194 -24.11 -2.51 11.30
N PRO A 195 -25.16 -1.94 11.92
CA PRO A 195 -26.41 -1.64 11.23
C PRO A 195 -26.23 -0.75 10.00
N ALA A 196 -25.31 0.22 10.07
CA ALA A 196 -25.02 1.13 8.98
C ALA A 196 -24.47 0.39 7.75
N VAL A 197 -23.55 -0.58 7.93
CA VAL A 197 -22.98 -1.36 6.83
C VAL A 197 -23.99 -2.36 6.25
N ARG A 198 -24.84 -2.95 7.10
CA ARG A 198 -25.93 -3.84 6.66
C ARG A 198 -26.99 -3.11 5.83
N ALA A 199 -27.16 -1.81 6.04
CA ALA A 199 -28.09 -0.98 5.27
C ALA A 199 -27.55 -0.66 3.87
N VAL A 200 -26.25 -0.77 3.62
CA VAL A 200 -25.65 -0.52 2.30
C VAL A 200 -26.03 -1.64 1.34
N ARG A 201 -26.83 -1.32 0.36
CA ARG A 201 -27.25 -2.26 -0.70
C ARG A 201 -26.40 -2.08 -1.94
N GLY A 202 -26.12 -3.18 -2.64
CA GLY A 202 -25.46 -3.13 -3.94
C GLY A 202 -26.31 -2.43 -5.00
N SER A 203 -25.64 -1.84 -5.98
CA SER A 203 -26.26 -1.16 -7.11
C SER A 203 -26.16 -2.04 -8.37
N VAL A 204 -27.31 -2.34 -8.99
CA VAL A 204 -27.38 -3.15 -10.22
C VAL A 204 -26.78 -2.44 -11.45
N ARG A 205 -26.40 -1.16 -11.35
CA ARG A 205 -25.93 -0.33 -12.46
C ARG A 205 -24.42 -0.38 -12.74
N ALA A 206 -23.68 -1.36 -12.24
CA ALA A 206 -22.28 -1.57 -12.63
C ALA A 206 -22.25 -2.13 -14.07
N GLY A 207 -22.29 -1.26 -15.05
CA GLY A 207 -22.12 -1.62 -16.46
C GLY A 207 -20.80 -2.41 -16.67
N ARG A 208 -20.76 -3.28 -17.70
CA ARG A 208 -19.54 -3.97 -18.14
C ARG A 208 -18.51 -2.93 -18.58
N ARG A 209 -17.69 -2.43 -17.65
CA ARG A 209 -16.51 -1.64 -17.99
C ARG A 209 -15.40 -2.61 -18.41
N SER A 210 -14.81 -2.39 -19.59
CA SER A 210 -13.62 -3.11 -20.01
C SER A 210 -12.49 -2.82 -19.02
N LEU A 211 -11.94 -3.85 -18.38
CA LEU A 211 -10.85 -3.71 -17.41
C LEU A 211 -9.60 -3.05 -18.00
N LEU A 212 -9.38 -3.22 -19.28
CA LEU A 212 -8.20 -2.72 -19.99
C LEU A 212 -8.46 -1.40 -20.72
N GLY A 213 -9.72 -0.91 -20.73
CA GLY A 213 -10.11 0.27 -21.49
C GLY A 213 -9.30 1.53 -21.13
N VAL A 214 -9.05 1.74 -19.85
CA VAL A 214 -8.29 2.91 -19.37
C VAL A 214 -6.78 2.75 -19.62
N LEU A 215 -6.25 1.53 -19.59
CA LEU A 215 -4.85 1.23 -19.92
C LEU A 215 -4.51 1.44 -21.40
N SER A 216 -5.49 1.64 -22.28
CA SER A 216 -5.21 2.05 -23.66
C SER A 216 -4.56 3.43 -23.75
N ARG A 217 -4.74 4.29 -22.73
CA ARG A 217 -4.16 5.63 -22.68
C ARG A 217 -2.65 5.59 -22.37
N PRO A 218 -1.79 6.13 -23.25
CA PRO A 218 -0.33 6.06 -23.08
C PRO A 218 0.13 6.73 -21.77
N GLY A 219 -0.49 7.86 -21.38
CA GLY A 219 -0.17 8.56 -20.14
C GLY A 219 -0.37 7.69 -18.91
N LEU A 220 -1.47 6.95 -18.83
CA LEU A 220 -1.73 6.05 -17.70
C LEU A 220 -0.70 4.90 -17.62
N ARG A 221 -0.25 4.38 -18.76
CA ARG A 221 0.82 3.35 -18.77
C ARG A 221 2.11 3.89 -18.17
N ILE A 222 2.48 5.14 -18.48
CA ILE A 222 3.69 5.77 -17.93
C ILE A 222 3.54 5.99 -16.42
N VAL A 223 2.37 6.44 -15.94
CA VAL A 223 2.09 6.58 -14.50
C VAL A 223 2.13 5.23 -13.80
N ALA A 224 1.55 4.19 -14.40
CA ALA A 224 1.60 2.83 -13.86
C ALA A 224 3.03 2.26 -13.81
N LEU A 225 3.86 2.52 -14.83
CA LEU A 225 5.29 2.14 -14.83
C LEU A 225 6.07 2.89 -13.75
N ALA A 226 5.79 4.17 -13.52
CA ALA A 226 6.40 4.92 -12.43
C ALA A 226 6.01 4.32 -11.06
N SER A 227 4.75 3.93 -10.91
CA SER A 227 4.24 3.30 -9.69
C SER A 227 4.82 1.88 -9.48
N LEU A 228 4.99 1.11 -10.56
CA LEU A 228 5.68 -0.18 -10.53
C LEU A 228 7.13 0.00 -10.03
N GLY A 229 7.87 0.97 -10.59
CA GLY A 229 9.24 1.27 -10.18
C GLY A 229 9.33 1.68 -8.71
N PHE A 230 8.43 2.53 -8.28
CA PHE A 230 8.30 2.91 -6.87
C PHE A 230 8.06 1.68 -5.98
N GLY A 231 7.17 0.78 -6.40
CA GLY A 231 6.90 -0.48 -5.70
C GLY A 231 8.14 -1.37 -5.59
N VAL A 232 8.93 -1.54 -6.68
CA VAL A 232 10.17 -2.33 -6.65
C VAL A 232 11.14 -1.79 -5.60
N VAL A 233 11.29 -0.46 -5.52
CA VAL A 233 12.15 0.17 -4.52
C VAL A 233 11.65 -0.09 -3.09
N ILE A 234 10.34 0.10 -2.84
CA ILE A 234 9.71 -0.18 -1.53
C ILE A 234 9.93 -1.63 -1.13
N GLY A 235 9.59 -2.59 -2.01
CA GLY A 235 9.69 -4.01 -1.70
C GLY A 235 11.11 -4.46 -1.39
N SER A 236 12.12 -3.86 -2.04
CA SER A 236 13.52 -4.16 -1.72
C SER A 236 13.92 -3.68 -0.33
N VAL A 237 13.40 -2.54 0.13
CA VAL A 237 13.64 -2.01 1.48
C VAL A 237 12.95 -2.87 2.54
N GLU A 238 11.72 -3.33 2.28
CA GLU A 238 10.96 -4.18 3.20
C GLU A 238 11.62 -5.54 3.49
N VAL A 239 12.47 -6.03 2.59
CA VAL A 239 13.29 -7.23 2.81
C VAL A 239 14.69 -6.86 3.29
N GLY A 240 15.31 -5.85 2.69
CA GLY A 240 16.71 -5.49 2.97
C GLY A 240 16.91 -4.97 4.39
N VAL A 241 15.99 -4.17 4.93
CA VAL A 241 16.10 -3.62 6.28
C VAL A 241 15.99 -4.71 7.35
N PRO A 242 14.99 -5.60 7.34
CA PRO A 242 14.99 -6.78 8.22
C PRO A 242 16.24 -7.65 8.09
N ALA A 243 16.78 -7.81 6.86
CA ALA A 243 17.97 -8.61 6.64
C ALA A 243 19.22 -7.97 7.29
N VAL A 244 19.43 -6.65 7.11
CA VAL A 244 20.55 -5.92 7.75
C VAL A 244 20.44 -5.96 9.26
N THR A 245 19.25 -5.73 9.82
CA THR A 245 19.06 -5.72 11.28
C THR A 245 19.14 -7.12 11.89
N ALA A 246 18.73 -8.17 11.18
CA ALA A 246 18.91 -9.55 11.60
C ALA A 246 20.40 -9.94 11.62
N ALA A 247 21.16 -9.54 10.60
CA ALA A 247 22.61 -9.74 10.54
C ALA A 247 23.35 -9.01 11.68
N ALA A 248 22.80 -7.87 12.14
CA ALA A 248 23.30 -7.14 13.30
C ALA A 248 22.79 -7.67 14.66
N GLY A 249 22.11 -8.82 14.67
CA GLY A 249 21.65 -9.49 15.89
C GLY A 249 20.34 -8.94 16.48
N SER A 250 19.63 -8.04 15.77
CA SER A 250 18.39 -7.43 16.29
C SER A 250 17.25 -7.39 15.24
N ALA A 251 16.48 -8.47 15.16
CA ALA A 251 15.34 -8.58 14.24
C ALA A 251 14.24 -7.54 14.53
N ALA A 252 14.05 -7.13 15.79
CA ALA A 252 13.04 -6.15 16.16
C ALA A 252 13.33 -4.75 15.59
N LEU A 253 14.60 -4.37 15.45
CA LEU A 253 14.98 -3.08 14.88
C LEU A 253 14.49 -2.89 13.45
N GLY A 254 14.39 -3.96 12.65
CA GLY A 254 13.93 -3.88 11.27
C GLY A 254 12.53 -3.26 11.14
N GLY A 255 11.58 -3.73 11.92
CA GLY A 255 10.23 -3.16 11.89
C GLY A 255 10.13 -1.78 12.53
N MET A 256 10.93 -1.51 13.58
CA MET A 256 11.02 -0.17 14.15
C MET A 256 11.54 0.85 13.13
N LEU A 257 12.54 0.49 12.35
CA LEU A 257 13.07 1.33 11.28
C LEU A 257 12.04 1.54 10.17
N LEU A 258 11.31 0.49 9.75
CA LEU A 258 10.21 0.62 8.79
C LEU A 258 9.09 1.55 9.30
N SER A 259 8.81 1.53 10.61
CA SER A 259 7.87 2.46 11.22
C SER A 259 8.39 3.89 11.22
N ALA A 260 9.66 4.11 11.59
CA ALA A 260 10.31 5.42 11.54
C ALA A 260 10.37 5.98 10.11
N TRP A 261 10.56 5.11 9.13
CA TRP A 261 10.51 5.43 7.70
C TRP A 261 9.13 5.99 7.28
N SER A 262 8.05 5.39 7.76
CA SER A 262 6.70 5.88 7.53
C SER A 262 6.46 7.26 8.17
N VAL A 263 7.04 7.52 9.34
CA VAL A 263 6.98 8.87 9.96
C VAL A 263 7.66 9.92 9.07
N THR A 264 8.85 9.63 8.54
CA THR A 264 9.55 10.57 7.64
C THR A 264 8.82 10.73 6.31
N SER A 265 8.09 9.72 5.84
CA SER A 265 7.19 9.82 4.69
C SER A 265 6.11 10.87 4.88
N VAL A 266 5.45 10.86 6.05
CA VAL A 266 4.44 11.89 6.41
C VAL A 266 5.06 13.28 6.45
N LEU A 267 6.21 13.43 7.12
CA LEU A 267 6.92 14.71 7.21
C LEU A 267 7.34 15.22 5.83
N GLY A 268 7.85 14.35 4.97
CA GLY A 268 8.19 14.64 3.57
C GLY A 268 6.97 15.09 2.76
N GLY A 269 5.82 14.45 2.97
CA GLY A 269 4.54 14.82 2.36
C GLY A 269 4.07 16.21 2.77
N ILE A 270 4.14 16.55 4.06
CA ILE A 270 3.82 17.88 4.57
C ILE A 270 4.74 18.93 3.93
N GLY A 271 6.05 18.68 3.90
CA GLY A 271 7.02 19.56 3.26
C GLY A 271 6.80 19.74 1.75
N TYR A 272 6.36 18.65 1.08
CA TYR A 272 6.02 18.67 -0.32
C TYR A 272 4.77 19.50 -0.61
N ALA A 273 3.74 19.38 0.21
CA ALA A 273 2.49 20.12 0.06
C ALA A 273 2.64 21.62 0.41
N ALA A 274 3.56 21.97 1.30
CA ALA A 274 3.78 23.34 1.76
C ALA A 274 4.48 24.24 0.73
N ARG A 275 5.03 23.71 -0.36
CA ARG A 275 5.80 24.48 -1.35
C ARG A 275 5.27 24.25 -2.77
N PRO A 276 5.08 25.34 -3.57
CA PRO A 276 4.80 25.20 -4.99
C PRO A 276 6.02 24.59 -5.70
N TRP A 277 5.79 23.52 -6.46
CA TRP A 277 6.87 22.88 -7.19
C TRP A 277 7.11 23.58 -8.53
N PRO A 278 8.33 24.04 -8.81
CA PRO A 278 8.63 24.80 -10.01
C PRO A 278 8.63 23.96 -11.29
N ARG A 279 8.69 22.63 -11.17
CA ARG A 279 8.76 21.73 -12.31
C ARG A 279 7.39 21.16 -12.69
N PRO A 280 7.09 21.06 -14.00
CA PRO A 280 5.85 20.45 -14.46
C PRO A 280 5.80 18.96 -14.11
N LEU A 281 4.59 18.41 -14.00
CA LEU A 281 4.32 17.07 -13.49
C LEU A 281 5.05 15.95 -14.24
N HIS A 282 5.11 16.03 -15.58
CA HIS A 282 5.80 15.03 -16.42
C HIS A 282 7.30 14.91 -16.14
N LEU A 283 7.94 15.94 -15.54
CA LEU A 283 9.32 15.87 -15.07
C LEU A 283 9.44 15.43 -13.60
N ARG A 284 8.40 15.68 -12.78
CA ARG A 284 8.43 15.31 -11.36
C ARG A 284 8.43 13.79 -11.17
N LEU A 285 7.60 13.06 -11.92
CA LEU A 285 7.49 11.62 -11.78
C LEU A 285 8.84 10.89 -11.90
N PRO A 286 9.59 11.03 -13.01
CA PRO A 286 10.88 10.35 -13.15
C PRO A 286 11.94 10.89 -12.19
N VAL A 287 11.96 12.20 -11.91
CA VAL A 287 12.94 12.81 -11.00
C VAL A 287 12.78 12.34 -9.56
N LEU A 288 11.54 12.28 -9.06
CA LEU A 288 11.27 11.76 -7.72
C LEU A 288 11.63 10.28 -7.64
N LEU A 289 11.29 9.48 -8.66
CA LEU A 289 11.61 8.05 -8.70
C LEU A 289 13.12 7.81 -8.73
N VAL A 290 13.87 8.56 -9.57
CA VAL A 290 15.35 8.48 -9.58
C VAL A 290 15.91 8.88 -8.21
N GLY A 291 15.45 9.99 -7.65
CA GLY A 291 15.91 10.45 -6.34
C GLY A 291 15.69 9.40 -5.24
N PHE A 292 14.50 8.82 -5.21
CA PHE A 292 14.16 7.74 -4.27
C PHE A 292 15.04 6.50 -4.49
N ALA A 293 15.17 6.06 -5.75
CA ALA A 293 15.99 4.90 -6.12
C ALA A 293 17.48 5.08 -5.78
N LEU A 294 18.04 6.28 -6.02
CA LEU A 294 19.44 6.58 -5.70
C LEU A 294 19.69 6.61 -4.19
N VAL A 295 18.78 7.19 -3.40
CA VAL A 295 18.91 7.19 -1.93
C VAL A 295 18.82 5.76 -1.39
N VAL A 296 17.88 4.95 -1.88
CA VAL A 296 17.76 3.53 -1.50
C VAL A 296 19.00 2.75 -1.98
N GLY A 297 19.47 2.95 -3.19
CA GLY A 297 20.73 2.37 -3.68
C GLY A 297 21.92 2.74 -2.78
N GLY A 298 21.97 3.99 -2.29
CA GLY A 298 22.97 4.46 -1.33
C GLY A 298 22.90 3.76 0.04
N MET A 299 21.75 3.20 0.42
CA MET A 299 21.65 2.35 1.63
C MET A 299 22.55 1.12 1.53
N ALA A 300 22.91 0.65 0.33
CA ALA A 300 23.86 -0.46 0.19
C ALA A 300 25.25 -0.10 0.72
N ALA A 301 25.75 1.09 0.39
CA ALA A 301 27.01 1.59 0.92
C ALA A 301 26.91 1.85 2.44
N ALA A 302 25.78 2.38 2.92
CA ALA A 302 25.54 2.56 4.34
C ALA A 302 25.54 1.22 5.09
N ALA A 303 24.86 0.20 4.58
CA ALA A 303 24.82 -1.13 5.16
C ALA A 303 26.20 -1.84 5.14
N ALA A 304 27.01 -1.59 4.10
CA ALA A 304 28.38 -2.11 4.00
C ALA A 304 29.31 -1.57 5.09
N THR A 305 28.99 -0.46 5.74
CA THR A 305 29.72 0.03 6.93
C THR A 305 29.56 -0.85 8.17
N GLY A 306 28.58 -1.78 8.17
CA GLY A 306 28.20 -2.57 9.34
C GLY A 306 27.41 -1.77 10.40
N SER A 307 27.18 -0.48 10.18
CA SER A 307 26.46 0.38 11.13
C SER A 307 24.97 0.44 10.78
N VAL A 308 24.14 -0.10 11.68
CA VAL A 308 22.67 0.02 11.59
C VAL A 308 22.23 1.49 11.64
N LEU A 309 22.94 2.33 12.44
CA LEU A 309 22.61 3.74 12.55
C LEU A 309 22.82 4.49 11.22
N VAL A 310 23.92 4.25 10.52
CA VAL A 310 24.19 4.88 9.22
C VAL A 310 23.13 4.45 8.20
N THR A 311 22.80 3.16 8.17
CA THR A 311 21.73 2.63 7.32
C THR A 311 20.37 3.27 7.65
N ALA A 312 20.05 3.44 8.95
CA ALA A 312 18.83 4.07 9.40
C ALA A 312 18.74 5.54 8.95
N LEU A 313 19.81 6.31 9.06
CA LEU A 313 19.82 7.73 8.65
C LEU A 313 19.54 7.89 7.15
N VAL A 314 20.18 7.07 6.30
CA VAL A 314 19.92 7.09 4.85
C VAL A 314 18.49 6.62 4.54
N MET A 315 17.99 5.61 5.28
CA MET A 315 16.63 5.13 5.16
C MET A 315 15.59 6.21 5.50
N LEU A 316 15.80 6.96 6.59
CA LEU A 316 14.90 8.07 6.97
C LEU A 316 14.87 9.17 5.89
N LEU A 317 15.99 9.44 5.24
CA LEU A 317 16.04 10.34 4.08
C LEU A 317 15.22 9.78 2.90
N ALA A 318 15.35 8.48 2.60
CA ALA A 318 14.55 7.82 1.58
C ALA A 318 13.05 7.91 1.90
N GLY A 319 12.67 7.72 3.16
CA GLY A 319 11.28 7.83 3.64
C GLY A 319 10.62 9.15 3.26
N ALA A 320 11.33 10.27 3.38
CA ALA A 320 10.81 11.59 3.05
C ALA A 320 10.38 11.74 1.57
N LEU A 321 10.78 10.83 0.68
CA LEU A 321 10.40 10.83 -0.74
C LEU A 321 9.17 10.00 -1.07
N ILE A 322 8.65 9.20 -0.16
CA ILE A 322 7.51 8.27 -0.39
C ILE A 322 6.23 9.06 -0.68
N THR A 323 5.76 9.87 0.26
CA THR A 323 4.51 10.65 0.09
C THR A 323 4.60 11.65 -1.08
N PRO A 324 5.71 12.38 -1.32
CA PRO A 324 5.88 13.14 -2.54
C PRO A 324 5.66 12.34 -3.83
N GLN A 325 6.20 11.13 -3.91
CA GLN A 325 6.06 10.24 -5.06
C GLN A 325 4.62 9.77 -5.25
N THR A 326 3.94 9.30 -4.18
CA THR A 326 2.54 8.85 -4.25
C THR A 326 1.58 10.00 -4.59
N THR A 327 1.86 11.21 -4.08
CA THR A 327 1.11 12.41 -4.44
C THR A 327 1.29 12.75 -5.92
N ALA A 328 2.52 12.67 -6.45
CA ALA A 328 2.77 12.90 -7.86
C ALA A 328 2.06 11.88 -8.76
N HIS A 329 1.98 10.60 -8.35
CA HIS A 329 1.18 9.59 -9.05
C HIS A 329 -0.31 9.95 -9.08
N SER A 330 -0.88 10.37 -7.95
CA SER A 330 -2.29 10.73 -7.84
C SER A 330 -2.63 11.93 -8.73
N VAL A 331 -1.81 12.99 -8.68
CA VAL A 331 -2.01 14.18 -9.53
C VAL A 331 -1.83 13.84 -11.02
N ALA A 332 -0.92 12.90 -11.35
CA ALA A 332 -0.72 12.50 -12.75
C ALA A 332 -1.94 11.74 -13.31
N ILE A 333 -2.67 10.99 -12.49
CA ILE A 333 -3.91 10.34 -12.90
C ILE A 333 -4.93 11.38 -13.36
N ASP A 334 -5.11 12.47 -12.59
CA ASP A 334 -6.08 13.52 -12.90
C ASP A 334 -5.76 14.27 -14.21
N VAL A 335 -4.47 14.24 -14.63
CA VAL A 335 -4.03 14.86 -15.90
C VAL A 335 -4.24 13.92 -17.10
N VAL A 336 -4.05 12.59 -16.92
CA VAL A 336 -4.02 11.64 -18.06
C VAL A 336 -5.34 10.91 -18.30
N VAL A 337 -6.33 11.04 -17.39
CA VAL A 337 -7.65 10.41 -17.55
C VAL A 337 -8.78 11.39 -17.19
N ASP A 338 -9.96 11.14 -17.78
CA ASP A 338 -11.17 11.90 -17.45
C ASP A 338 -11.67 11.55 -16.04
N GLU A 339 -12.37 12.49 -15.38
CA GLU A 339 -12.94 12.31 -14.02
C GLU A 339 -13.76 11.01 -13.86
N ARG A 340 -14.49 10.60 -14.92
CA ARG A 340 -15.30 9.36 -14.93
C ARG A 340 -14.47 8.09 -14.85
N SER A 341 -13.20 8.14 -15.21
CA SER A 341 -12.27 7.01 -15.29
C SER A 341 -11.20 7.04 -14.18
N GLY A 342 -11.18 8.08 -13.36
CA GLY A 342 -10.16 8.30 -12.34
C GLY A 342 -10.05 7.16 -11.31
N THR A 343 -11.18 6.61 -10.86
CA THR A 343 -11.20 5.49 -9.89
C THR A 343 -10.58 4.22 -10.48
N GLU A 344 -10.88 3.90 -11.74
CA GLU A 344 -10.29 2.74 -12.43
C GLU A 344 -8.79 2.93 -12.66
N ALA A 345 -8.40 4.14 -13.10
CA ALA A 345 -7.00 4.49 -13.30
C ALA A 345 -6.19 4.41 -12.00
N PHE A 346 -6.75 4.91 -10.90
CA PHE A 346 -6.15 4.80 -9.57
C PHE A 346 -5.96 3.33 -9.17
N GLY A 347 -6.96 2.48 -9.41
CA GLY A 347 -6.87 1.03 -9.17
C GLY A 347 -5.70 0.39 -9.93
N TRP A 348 -5.49 0.76 -11.20
CA TRP A 348 -4.36 0.26 -12.00
C TRP A 348 -3.00 0.74 -11.48
N VAL A 349 -2.90 1.99 -11.04
CA VAL A 349 -1.67 2.55 -10.48
C VAL A 349 -1.33 1.86 -9.15
N VAL A 350 -2.31 1.63 -8.28
CA VAL A 350 -2.13 0.86 -7.04
C VAL A 350 -1.74 -0.59 -7.32
N THR A 351 -2.38 -1.23 -8.30
CA THR A 351 -2.02 -2.61 -8.73
C THR A 351 -0.59 -2.67 -9.22
N ALA A 352 -0.16 -1.71 -10.03
CA ALA A 352 1.22 -1.64 -10.52
C ALA A 352 2.23 -1.46 -9.37
N ALA A 353 1.94 -0.59 -8.38
CA ALA A 353 2.75 -0.47 -7.17
C ALA A 353 2.86 -1.80 -6.42
N THR A 354 1.73 -2.48 -6.20
CA THR A 354 1.69 -3.74 -5.45
C THR A 354 2.48 -4.85 -6.17
N VAL A 355 2.34 -4.95 -7.50
CA VAL A 355 3.15 -5.88 -8.31
C VAL A 355 4.64 -5.52 -8.23
N GLY A 356 4.95 -4.22 -8.24
CA GLY A 356 6.32 -3.74 -8.03
C GLY A 356 6.88 -4.14 -6.67
N ILE A 357 6.12 -3.95 -5.59
CA ILE A 357 6.51 -4.35 -4.22
C ILE A 357 6.77 -5.86 -4.19
N ALA A 358 5.86 -6.67 -4.74
CA ALA A 358 6.02 -8.12 -4.80
C ALA A 358 7.30 -8.55 -5.56
N ALA A 359 7.56 -7.92 -6.71
CA ALA A 359 8.78 -8.16 -7.48
C ALA A 359 10.03 -7.73 -6.71
N GLY A 360 10.00 -6.55 -6.08
CA GLY A 360 11.08 -6.04 -5.24
C GLY A 360 11.40 -6.97 -4.06
N GLN A 361 10.39 -7.43 -3.33
CA GLN A 361 10.54 -8.37 -2.22
C GLN A 361 11.15 -9.71 -2.68
N SER A 362 10.64 -10.26 -3.80
CA SER A 362 11.11 -11.54 -4.34
C SER A 362 12.57 -11.45 -4.78
N LEU A 363 12.91 -10.44 -5.59
CA LEU A 363 14.28 -10.25 -6.09
C LEU A 363 15.24 -9.94 -4.95
N ALA A 364 14.86 -9.03 -4.04
CA ALA A 364 15.69 -8.69 -2.88
C ALA A 364 15.95 -9.90 -2.00
N GLY A 365 14.94 -10.74 -1.75
CA GLY A 365 15.09 -11.95 -0.95
C GLY A 365 16.14 -12.91 -1.54
N VAL A 366 16.05 -13.19 -2.85
CA VAL A 366 17.01 -14.05 -3.56
C VAL A 366 18.44 -13.48 -3.51
N VAL A 367 18.59 -12.17 -3.75
CA VAL A 367 19.91 -11.53 -3.80
C VAL A 367 20.51 -11.37 -2.40
N VAL A 368 19.71 -11.15 -1.36
CA VAL A 368 20.15 -11.18 0.05
C VAL A 368 20.79 -12.52 0.38
N GLU A 369 20.17 -13.60 -0.03
CA GLU A 369 20.68 -14.97 0.25
C GLU A 369 21.94 -15.29 -0.54
N ALA A 370 22.04 -14.82 -1.79
CA ALA A 370 23.18 -15.10 -2.66
C ALA A 370 24.41 -14.22 -2.38
N VAL A 371 24.22 -12.96 -2.01
CA VAL A 371 25.28 -11.94 -1.97
C VAL A 371 25.39 -11.26 -0.61
N GLY A 372 24.28 -11.15 0.12
CA GLY A 372 24.20 -10.50 1.42
C GLY A 372 23.18 -9.37 1.52
N PRO A 373 22.90 -8.87 2.75
CA PRO A 373 21.79 -7.95 3.01
C PRO A 373 21.85 -6.63 2.22
N GLN A 374 23.05 -6.07 2.00
CA GLN A 374 23.24 -4.82 1.28
C GLN A 374 22.79 -4.89 -0.19
N ALA A 375 22.81 -6.09 -0.77
CA ALA A 375 22.46 -6.28 -2.18
C ALA A 375 20.95 -6.05 -2.46
N ALA A 376 20.08 -6.17 -1.45
CA ALA A 376 18.67 -5.81 -1.59
C ALA A 376 18.48 -4.37 -2.04
N PHE A 377 19.25 -3.45 -1.47
CA PHE A 377 19.15 -2.02 -1.80
C PHE A 377 19.68 -1.70 -3.20
N LEU A 378 20.65 -2.48 -3.70
CA LEU A 378 21.12 -2.37 -5.09
C LEU A 378 20.04 -2.82 -6.08
N VAL A 379 19.30 -3.89 -5.75
CA VAL A 379 18.14 -4.33 -6.57
C VAL A 379 17.09 -3.23 -6.67
N GLY A 380 16.71 -2.64 -5.53
CA GLY A 380 15.75 -1.54 -5.49
C GLY A 380 16.25 -0.30 -6.24
N GLY A 381 17.50 0.10 -5.97
CA GLY A 381 18.13 1.24 -6.63
C GLY A 381 18.21 1.08 -8.15
N ALA A 382 18.76 -0.05 -8.61
CA ALA A 382 18.92 -0.33 -10.05
C ALA A 382 17.55 -0.46 -10.75
N GLY A 383 16.60 -1.22 -10.17
CA GLY A 383 15.25 -1.37 -10.71
C GLY A 383 14.49 -0.04 -10.78
N GLY A 384 14.59 0.76 -9.73
CA GLY A 384 13.97 2.09 -9.69
C GLY A 384 14.58 3.05 -10.73
N VAL A 385 15.89 3.09 -10.87
CA VAL A 385 16.58 3.93 -11.91
C VAL A 385 16.22 3.47 -13.31
N LEU A 386 16.20 2.15 -13.56
CA LEU A 386 15.83 1.61 -14.87
C LEU A 386 14.39 2.00 -15.25
N LEU A 387 13.44 1.82 -14.34
CA LEU A 387 12.05 2.18 -14.60
C LEU A 387 11.87 3.71 -14.68
N ALA A 388 12.62 4.49 -13.92
CA ALA A 388 12.62 5.94 -14.05
C ALA A 388 13.16 6.40 -15.41
N ALA A 389 14.16 5.71 -15.98
CA ALA A 389 14.63 5.99 -17.33
C ALA A 389 13.55 5.71 -18.38
N VAL A 390 12.80 4.60 -18.25
CA VAL A 390 11.65 4.31 -19.13
C VAL A 390 10.56 5.38 -19.00
N VAL A 391 10.23 5.79 -17.77
CA VAL A 391 9.28 6.89 -17.51
C VAL A 391 9.76 8.21 -18.10
N TRP A 392 11.07 8.49 -18.02
CA TRP A 392 11.66 9.68 -18.61
C TRP A 392 11.54 9.71 -20.14
N LEU A 393 11.76 8.58 -20.81
CA LEU A 393 11.57 8.45 -22.26
C LEU A 393 10.10 8.63 -22.67
N GLY A 394 9.17 8.11 -21.85
CA GLY A 394 7.72 8.21 -22.08
C GLY A 394 7.06 9.49 -21.54
N LYS A 395 7.79 10.41 -20.93
CA LYS A 395 7.24 11.58 -20.21
C LYS A 395 6.33 12.49 -21.06
N ALA A 396 6.48 12.48 -22.37
CA ALA A 396 5.65 13.27 -23.27
C ALA A 396 4.17 12.84 -23.21
N ALA A 397 3.89 11.56 -22.91
CA ALA A 397 2.55 11.05 -22.77
C ALA A 397 1.81 11.55 -21.50
N VAL A 398 2.53 12.13 -20.54
CA VAL A 398 1.96 12.69 -19.29
C VAL A 398 1.83 14.22 -19.38
N ARG A 399 2.12 14.83 -20.53
CA ARG A 399 1.88 16.26 -20.74
C ARG A 399 0.39 16.48 -20.98
N ALA A 400 -0.20 17.46 -20.25
CA ALA A 400 -1.51 17.98 -20.62
C ALA A 400 -1.39 18.61 -22.00
N GLU A 401 -2.28 18.29 -22.94
CA GLU A 401 -2.35 18.99 -24.22
C GLU A 401 -2.75 20.45 -23.97
N PRO A 402 -2.05 21.42 -24.57
CA PRO A 402 -2.33 22.84 -24.35
C PRO A 402 -3.75 23.26 -24.72
N ALA A 403 -4.40 22.55 -25.65
CA ALA A 403 -5.76 22.79 -26.10
C ALA A 403 -6.83 22.53 -25.00
N GLU A 404 -6.67 21.42 -24.22
CA GLU A 404 -7.62 21.09 -23.14
C GLU A 404 -7.53 22.04 -21.94
N VAL A 405 -6.33 22.60 -21.69
CA VAL A 405 -6.16 23.62 -20.63
C VAL A 405 -6.81 24.94 -21.02
N SER A 406 -6.75 25.35 -22.29
CA SER A 406 -7.43 26.55 -22.80
C SER A 406 -8.95 26.42 -22.77
N GLU A 407 -9.51 25.27 -23.11
CA GLU A 407 -10.96 25.02 -23.07
C GLU A 407 -11.50 24.97 -21.64
N ARG A 408 -10.78 24.38 -20.68
CA ARG A 408 -11.16 24.38 -19.26
C ARG A 408 -11.13 25.77 -18.63
N LEU A 409 -10.17 26.63 -19.06
CA LEU A 409 -10.11 28.02 -18.61
C LEU A 409 -11.13 28.92 -19.32
N ALA A 410 -11.47 28.63 -20.58
CA ALA A 410 -12.49 29.35 -21.34
C ALA A 410 -13.93 28.96 -20.99
N GLY A 411 -14.14 27.72 -20.51
CA GLY A 411 -15.45 27.19 -20.12
C GLY A 411 -15.85 27.46 -18.66
N SER A 412 -15.04 28.15 -17.86
CA SER A 412 -15.45 28.63 -16.53
C SER A 412 -16.26 29.88 -16.67
N PRO A 413 -17.62 29.89 -16.46
CA PRO A 413 -18.39 31.09 -16.51
C PRO A 413 -17.90 32.02 -15.39
N ALA A 414 -17.51 33.23 -15.76
CA ALA A 414 -17.28 34.32 -14.82
C ALA A 414 -18.54 34.44 -13.93
N ALA A 415 -18.38 34.14 -12.65
CA ALA A 415 -19.43 34.33 -11.68
C ALA A 415 -19.75 35.84 -11.60
N PRO A 416 -21.03 36.21 -11.61
CA PRO A 416 -21.45 37.61 -11.42
C PRO A 416 -21.16 38.10 -10.00
#